data_13ff5ac0be8c67f5ae23f5bd90d6d042
#
_entry.id   13ff5ac0be8c67f5ae23f5bd90d6d042
#
_cell.length_a   1.000
_cell.length_b   1.000
_cell.length_c   1.000
_cell.angle_alpha   90.00
_cell.angle_beta   90.00
_cell.angle_gamma   90.00
#
_symmetry.space_group_name_H-M   'P 1'
#
loop_
_entity.id
_entity.type
_entity.pdbx_description
1 polymer ?
#
loop_
_entity_poly.entity_id
_entity_poly.type
_entity_poly.pdbx_seq_one_letter_code
_entity_poly.pdbx_strand_id
1 'polypeptide(L)'
;MNKNRKNILTSGVRLDKTLLLLFLCLSLGTQAQKIHIKTGIEVLKSQNFRYLEGKRVGLITNPTGVDNELRSTIDILHEAPNVNLVALYGPEHGVRGDVHAGDHVSDQRDPATGLPVYSLYGKTRKATPEMLKDVDVLVYDIQDIGCRSFTYISTLGLAMEAAAENGKELIVLDRPNPLGGLKVEGNLTEDDCISFVSQFKIPYVYGLTCGELALMLNGERMLTGGVQCNLTVIKMKGWKRRMDYTATGLQWIPSSPHIPHPHSAFFYPVSGILGELGYMSIGVGYTIPFQMFAAPWAEADKLADALNALHVPGVIFRPIYLKPFYSVGQGQQLQGVQVHITDYARAPLSPLQFLVMQEVARLWPDRSVFDHADKGRFAMFDKVCGSRQIRERFTKTNRWEDIRPYWEKDVESFRRLSKKYYLYR
;
A
#
# COMPACT_ATOMS: atom_id res chain seq x y z
N MET A 1 -18.78 42.55 78.58
CA MET A 1 -17.55 43.36 78.42
C MET A 1 -16.59 42.63 77.52
N ASN A 2 -16.06 43.38 76.62
CA ASN A 2 -14.97 43.15 75.68
C ASN A 2 -15.19 42.24 74.44
N LYS A 3 -15.35 43.01 73.33
CA LYS A 3 -15.23 42.65 71.94
C LYS A 3 -13.74 42.33 71.55
N ASN A 4 -13.50 41.30 70.76
CA ASN A 4 -12.34 41.32 69.81
C ASN A 4 -12.75 40.65 68.51
N ARG A 5 -13.06 41.49 67.50
CA ARG A 5 -13.16 41.09 66.10
C ARG A 5 -11.74 40.96 65.53
N LYS A 6 -11.37 39.81 65.04
CA LYS A 6 -10.18 39.63 64.17
C LYS A 6 -10.58 39.86 62.72
N ASN A 7 -9.97 40.86 62.10
CA ASN A 7 -10.02 41.13 60.66
C ASN A 7 -9.22 40.03 59.93
N ILE A 8 -9.90 39.32 59.04
CA ILE A 8 -9.23 38.45 58.05
C ILE A 8 -9.00 39.31 56.82
N LEU A 9 -7.72 39.63 56.55
CA LEU A 9 -7.26 40.30 55.34
C LEU A 9 -7.31 39.25 54.18
N THR A 10 -8.20 39.48 53.26
CA THR A 10 -8.21 38.79 51.97
C THR A 10 -7.15 39.42 51.09
N SER A 11 -5.98 38.75 50.94
CA SER A 11 -4.99 39.10 49.95
C SER A 11 -5.49 38.69 48.57
N GLY A 12 -6.08 39.59 47.82
CA GLY A 12 -6.39 39.40 46.41
C GLY A 12 -5.08 39.36 45.61
N VAL A 13 -4.79 38.20 45.04
CA VAL A 13 -3.72 38.08 44.07
C VAL A 13 -4.11 38.87 42.81
N ARG A 14 -3.53 40.06 42.64
CA ARG A 14 -3.63 40.79 41.36
C ARG A 14 -2.85 40.02 40.31
N LEU A 15 -3.52 39.23 39.47
CA LEU A 15 -2.93 38.65 38.29
C LEU A 15 -2.54 39.81 37.35
N ASP A 16 -1.28 39.94 37.13
CA ASP A 16 -0.71 40.98 36.25
C ASP A 16 -1.25 40.76 34.82
N LYS A 17 -1.92 41.81 34.29
CA LYS A 17 -2.52 41.76 32.94
C LYS A 17 -1.46 41.44 31.85
N THR A 18 -0.19 41.77 32.13
CA THR A 18 0.94 41.44 31.30
C THR A 18 1.20 39.92 31.23
N LEU A 19 1.05 39.19 32.34
CA LEU A 19 1.19 37.76 32.40
C LEU A 19 0.05 37.04 31.63
N LEU A 20 -1.17 37.58 31.72
CA LEU A 20 -2.34 37.05 30.99
C LEU A 20 -2.19 37.24 29.46
N LEU A 21 -1.63 38.41 29.01
CA LEU A 21 -1.35 38.64 27.60
C LEU A 21 -0.22 37.74 27.09
N LEU A 22 0.83 37.49 27.87
CA LEU A 22 1.90 36.53 27.49
C LEU A 22 1.35 35.10 27.34
N PHE A 23 0.47 34.65 28.23
CA PHE A 23 -0.18 33.33 28.09
C PHE A 23 -1.13 33.27 26.90
N LEU A 24 -1.84 34.33 26.55
CA LEU A 24 -2.70 34.42 25.36
C LEU A 24 -1.85 34.41 24.07
N CYS A 25 -0.70 35.10 24.05
CA CYS A 25 0.22 35.08 22.90
C CYS A 25 0.93 33.73 22.71
N LEU A 26 1.22 33.00 23.81
CA LEU A 26 1.80 31.65 23.73
C LEU A 26 0.78 30.59 23.29
N SER A 27 -0.51 30.79 23.54
CA SER A 27 -1.57 29.87 23.08
C SER A 27 -1.96 30.06 21.61
N LEU A 28 -1.61 31.19 20.99
CA LEU A 28 -1.84 31.45 19.56
C LEU A 28 -0.70 30.96 18.64
N GLY A 29 0.39 30.42 19.20
CA GLY A 29 1.62 30.11 18.47
C GLY A 29 1.79 28.65 18.03
N THR A 30 0.92 27.72 18.37
CA THR A 30 1.10 26.30 17.96
C THR A 30 -0.12 25.74 17.23
N GLN A 31 -0.59 26.41 16.20
CA GLN A 31 -1.15 25.66 15.10
C GLN A 31 0.03 24.97 14.42
N ALA A 32 0.25 23.69 14.75
CA ALA A 32 1.14 22.84 13.97
C ALA A 32 0.73 23.03 12.51
N GLN A 33 1.61 23.64 11.73
CA GLN A 33 1.38 23.89 10.31
C GLN A 33 1.07 22.51 9.70
N LYS A 34 -0.21 22.24 9.36
CA LYS A 34 -0.58 21.00 8.68
C LYS A 34 0.34 20.88 7.49
N ILE A 35 1.19 19.87 7.49
CA ILE A 35 2.08 19.60 6.35
C ILE A 35 1.15 19.25 5.20
N HIS A 36 0.91 20.19 4.31
CA HIS A 36 0.10 19.95 3.11
C HIS A 36 0.99 19.30 2.07
N ILE A 37 0.87 17.99 1.94
CA ILE A 37 1.46 17.26 0.81
C ILE A 37 0.67 17.66 -0.45
N LYS A 38 1.37 18.07 -1.49
CA LYS A 38 0.81 18.20 -2.83
C LYS A 38 1.17 16.95 -3.61
N THR A 39 0.16 16.17 -3.98
CA THR A 39 0.32 15.00 -4.84
C THR A 39 0.67 15.39 -6.28
N GLY A 40 1.05 14.43 -7.12
CA GLY A 40 1.42 14.69 -8.51
C GLY A 40 0.36 15.46 -9.29
N ILE A 41 -0.94 15.13 -9.11
CA ILE A 41 -2.05 15.85 -9.78
C ILE A 41 -2.11 17.32 -9.34
N GLU A 42 -1.92 17.64 -8.08
CA GLU A 42 -1.94 19.02 -7.60
C GLU A 42 -0.75 19.82 -8.09
N VAL A 43 0.41 19.18 -8.22
CA VAL A 43 1.59 19.80 -8.81
C VAL A 43 1.36 20.07 -10.29
N LEU A 44 0.81 19.10 -11.03
CA LEU A 44 0.45 19.25 -12.45
C LEU A 44 -0.56 20.39 -12.64
N LYS A 45 -1.63 20.43 -11.83
CA LYS A 45 -2.64 21.51 -11.80
C LYS A 45 -1.99 22.88 -11.54
N SER A 46 -1.09 22.96 -10.56
CA SER A 46 -0.38 24.20 -10.22
C SER A 46 0.55 24.71 -11.34
N GLN A 47 0.89 23.87 -12.30
CA GLN A 47 1.69 24.16 -13.49
C GLN A 47 0.81 24.34 -14.74
N ASN A 48 -0.50 24.55 -14.57
CA ASN A 48 -1.47 24.72 -15.64
C ASN A 48 -1.41 23.61 -16.69
N PHE A 49 -1.22 22.34 -16.25
CA PHE A 49 -1.18 21.14 -17.09
C PHE A 49 -0.20 21.19 -18.28
N ARG A 50 0.84 22.02 -18.24
CA ARG A 50 1.76 22.29 -19.35
C ARG A 50 2.34 21.06 -20.04
N TYR A 51 2.47 19.94 -19.30
CA TYR A 51 2.98 18.68 -19.85
C TYR A 51 1.98 17.95 -20.76
N LEU A 52 0.69 18.35 -20.71
CA LEU A 52 -0.42 17.75 -21.47
C LEU A 52 -0.89 18.63 -22.62
N GLU A 53 -0.39 19.86 -22.71
CA GLU A 53 -0.83 20.83 -23.71
C GLU A 53 -0.59 20.33 -25.13
N GLY A 54 -1.62 20.40 -25.97
CA GLY A 54 -1.60 19.96 -27.38
C GLY A 54 -1.56 18.45 -27.59
N LYS A 55 -1.65 17.63 -26.51
CA LYS A 55 -1.61 16.16 -26.58
C LYS A 55 -2.99 15.55 -26.32
N ARG A 56 -3.27 14.42 -26.99
CA ARG A 56 -4.40 13.54 -26.68
C ARG A 56 -4.00 12.66 -25.50
N VAL A 57 -4.71 12.80 -24.38
CA VAL A 57 -4.36 12.21 -23.09
C VAL A 57 -5.18 10.95 -22.82
N GLY A 58 -4.52 9.84 -22.52
CA GLY A 58 -5.11 8.64 -21.92
C GLY A 58 -4.80 8.58 -20.44
N LEU A 59 -5.80 8.44 -19.56
CA LEU A 59 -5.62 8.40 -18.12
C LEU A 59 -5.79 6.99 -17.56
N ILE A 60 -4.76 6.46 -16.93
CA ILE A 60 -4.77 5.21 -16.16
C ILE A 60 -5.02 5.57 -14.70
N THR A 61 -6.19 5.24 -14.17
CA THR A 61 -6.58 5.65 -12.81
C THR A 61 -7.64 4.71 -12.21
N ASN A 62 -7.88 4.90 -10.93
CA ASN A 62 -8.97 4.30 -10.16
C ASN A 62 -9.51 5.33 -9.14
N PRO A 63 -10.43 4.97 -8.22
CA PRO A 63 -10.99 5.93 -7.25
C PRO A 63 -9.96 6.68 -6.40
N THR A 64 -8.74 6.16 -6.27
CA THR A 64 -7.68 6.81 -5.48
C THR A 64 -7.04 8.00 -6.18
N GLY A 65 -7.27 8.16 -7.49
CA GLY A 65 -6.84 9.31 -8.28
C GLY A 65 -7.64 10.56 -7.95
N VAL A 66 -7.31 11.21 -6.83
CA VAL A 66 -7.97 12.44 -6.37
C VAL A 66 -6.95 13.48 -5.92
N ASP A 67 -7.37 14.77 -5.90
CA ASP A 67 -6.62 15.85 -5.26
C ASP A 67 -6.99 15.97 -3.76
N ASN A 68 -6.43 16.95 -3.07
CA ASN A 68 -6.67 17.18 -1.63
C ASN A 68 -8.10 17.64 -1.31
N GLU A 69 -8.87 18.05 -2.32
CA GLU A 69 -10.29 18.40 -2.22
C GLU A 69 -11.20 17.21 -2.55
N LEU A 70 -10.60 16.03 -2.77
CA LEU A 70 -11.24 14.77 -3.16
C LEU A 70 -11.90 14.82 -4.56
N ARG A 71 -11.50 15.77 -5.41
CA ARG A 71 -11.92 15.78 -6.80
C ARG A 71 -11.15 14.73 -7.58
N SER A 72 -11.88 13.96 -8.37
CA SER A 72 -11.32 12.92 -9.23
C SER A 72 -10.35 13.50 -10.27
N THR A 73 -9.22 12.84 -10.49
CA THR A 73 -8.28 13.19 -11.56
C THR A 73 -8.96 13.12 -12.94
N ILE A 74 -9.94 12.23 -13.10
CA ILE A 74 -10.76 12.16 -14.33
C ILE A 74 -11.44 13.51 -14.55
N ASP A 75 -12.17 14.00 -13.56
CA ASP A 75 -12.95 15.23 -13.67
C ASP A 75 -12.04 16.47 -13.80
N ILE A 76 -10.92 16.49 -13.04
CA ILE A 76 -9.92 17.56 -13.11
C ILE A 76 -9.34 17.70 -14.53
N LEU A 77 -8.98 16.58 -15.17
CA LEU A 77 -8.40 16.61 -16.52
C LEU A 77 -9.45 16.84 -17.59
N HIS A 78 -10.66 16.31 -17.41
CA HIS A 78 -11.76 16.48 -18.37
C HIS A 78 -12.26 17.92 -18.44
N GLU A 79 -12.32 18.63 -17.31
CA GLU A 79 -12.78 20.01 -17.24
C GLU A 79 -11.69 21.05 -17.55
N ALA A 80 -10.41 20.65 -17.58
CA ALA A 80 -9.32 21.57 -17.84
C ALA A 80 -9.31 22.02 -19.31
N PRO A 81 -9.44 23.34 -19.63
CA PRO A 81 -9.67 23.80 -21.00
C PRO A 81 -8.49 23.58 -21.95
N ASN A 82 -7.31 23.35 -21.43
CA ASN A 82 -6.08 23.09 -22.19
C ASN A 82 -5.64 21.61 -22.14
N VAL A 83 -6.52 20.70 -21.69
CA VAL A 83 -6.27 19.24 -21.68
C VAL A 83 -7.29 18.55 -22.58
N ASN A 84 -6.81 17.72 -23.49
CA ASN A 84 -7.64 16.88 -24.34
C ASN A 84 -7.63 15.44 -23.81
N LEU A 85 -8.46 15.15 -22.80
CA LEU A 85 -8.64 13.80 -22.27
C LEU A 85 -9.52 12.99 -23.24
N VAL A 86 -8.98 11.89 -23.79
CA VAL A 86 -9.65 11.11 -24.86
C VAL A 86 -10.02 9.69 -24.45
N ALA A 87 -9.36 9.12 -23.43
CA ALA A 87 -9.62 7.76 -23.00
C ALA A 87 -9.25 7.55 -21.52
N LEU A 88 -9.94 6.60 -20.89
CA LEU A 88 -9.70 6.13 -19.53
C LEU A 88 -9.27 4.65 -19.56
N TYR A 89 -8.38 4.27 -18.65
CA TYR A 89 -7.87 2.91 -18.52
C TYR A 89 -8.00 2.44 -17.06
N GLY A 90 -8.83 1.41 -16.84
CA GLY A 90 -9.13 0.88 -15.52
C GLY A 90 -8.21 -0.29 -15.16
N PRO A 91 -7.44 -0.23 -14.05
CA PRO A 91 -6.80 -1.40 -13.46
C PRO A 91 -7.84 -2.33 -12.82
N GLU A 92 -7.39 -3.28 -12.02
CA GLU A 92 -8.27 -4.04 -11.12
C GLU A 92 -9.20 -3.10 -10.35
N HIS A 93 -10.46 -3.46 -10.21
CA HIS A 93 -11.57 -2.68 -9.64
C HIS A 93 -12.13 -1.55 -10.51
N GLY A 94 -11.59 -1.31 -11.72
CA GLY A 94 -12.13 -0.29 -12.65
C GLY A 94 -11.78 1.14 -12.28
N VAL A 95 -12.15 2.09 -13.16
CA VAL A 95 -11.82 3.51 -12.99
C VAL A 95 -12.66 4.21 -11.91
N ARG A 96 -13.87 3.71 -11.62
CA ARG A 96 -14.77 4.25 -10.59
C ARG A 96 -14.90 3.34 -9.35
N GLY A 97 -14.24 2.15 -9.34
CA GLY A 97 -14.19 1.26 -8.17
C GLY A 97 -15.44 0.39 -7.96
N ASP A 98 -16.24 0.21 -8.99
CA ASP A 98 -17.51 -0.52 -8.97
C ASP A 98 -17.38 -2.02 -9.30
N VAL A 99 -16.15 -2.52 -9.44
CA VAL A 99 -15.87 -3.92 -9.79
C VAL A 99 -15.18 -4.65 -8.63
N HIS A 100 -15.69 -5.84 -8.27
CA HIS A 100 -15.08 -6.66 -7.23
C HIS A 100 -13.71 -7.23 -7.64
N ALA A 101 -12.90 -7.60 -6.64
CA ALA A 101 -11.60 -8.22 -6.88
C ALA A 101 -11.75 -9.52 -7.70
N GLY A 102 -11.01 -9.62 -8.81
CA GLY A 102 -11.05 -10.77 -9.70
C GLY A 102 -12.15 -10.76 -10.75
N ASP A 103 -13.11 -9.83 -10.69
CA ASP A 103 -14.19 -9.71 -11.67
C ASP A 103 -13.69 -9.08 -12.99
N HIS A 104 -14.38 -9.42 -14.08
CA HIS A 104 -14.07 -8.86 -15.40
C HIS A 104 -14.51 -7.40 -15.49
N VAL A 105 -13.57 -6.51 -15.79
CA VAL A 105 -13.86 -5.14 -16.22
C VAL A 105 -14.07 -5.17 -17.74
N SER A 106 -15.28 -4.86 -18.22
CA SER A 106 -15.57 -4.76 -19.65
C SER A 106 -15.27 -3.33 -20.15
N ASP A 107 -14.95 -3.22 -21.45
CA ASP A 107 -14.86 -1.93 -22.10
C ASP A 107 -16.24 -1.27 -22.12
N GLN A 108 -16.30 -0.03 -21.69
CA GLN A 108 -17.54 0.75 -21.54
C GLN A 108 -17.29 2.24 -21.76
N ARG A 109 -18.32 3.06 -21.61
CA ARG A 109 -18.17 4.51 -21.54
C ARG A 109 -18.37 4.99 -20.12
N ASP A 110 -17.50 5.90 -19.69
CA ASP A 110 -17.67 6.55 -18.38
C ASP A 110 -18.95 7.40 -18.39
N PRO A 111 -19.89 7.17 -17.47
CA PRO A 111 -21.20 7.84 -17.53
C PRO A 111 -21.14 9.35 -17.29
N ALA A 112 -20.10 9.84 -16.61
CA ALA A 112 -19.94 11.26 -16.30
C ALA A 112 -19.31 12.04 -17.46
N THR A 113 -18.33 11.46 -18.15
CA THR A 113 -17.57 12.16 -19.21
C THR A 113 -17.91 11.69 -20.62
N GLY A 114 -18.57 10.54 -20.79
CA GLY A 114 -18.82 9.90 -22.06
C GLY A 114 -17.59 9.29 -22.74
N LEU A 115 -16.42 9.36 -22.09
CA LEU A 115 -15.16 8.85 -22.64
C LEU A 115 -15.14 7.31 -22.67
N PRO A 116 -14.43 6.71 -23.65
CA PRO A 116 -14.20 5.28 -23.66
C PRO A 116 -13.36 4.85 -22.46
N VAL A 117 -13.74 3.75 -21.82
CA VAL A 117 -13.03 3.10 -20.71
C VAL A 117 -12.54 1.74 -21.18
N TYR A 118 -11.24 1.54 -21.15
CA TYR A 118 -10.59 0.27 -21.47
C TYR A 118 -10.15 -0.45 -20.19
N SER A 119 -10.39 -1.76 -20.13
CA SER A 119 -9.93 -2.58 -19.02
C SER A 119 -8.47 -2.99 -19.20
N LEU A 120 -7.66 -2.77 -18.14
CA LEU A 120 -6.30 -3.31 -18.02
C LEU A 120 -6.24 -4.45 -16.99
N TYR A 121 -7.36 -5.17 -16.81
CA TYR A 121 -7.44 -6.32 -15.91
C TYR A 121 -8.20 -7.50 -16.55
N GLY A 122 -7.84 -8.71 -16.17
CA GLY A 122 -8.43 -9.92 -16.72
C GLY A 122 -7.73 -10.40 -17.99
N LYS A 123 -8.42 -10.41 -19.14
CA LYS A 123 -7.88 -10.90 -20.42
C LYS A 123 -6.78 -10.00 -20.98
N THR A 124 -6.96 -8.69 -20.85
CA THR A 124 -6.02 -7.68 -21.36
C THR A 124 -5.43 -6.91 -20.19
N ARG A 125 -4.15 -7.08 -19.92
CA ARG A 125 -3.44 -6.38 -18.85
C ARG A 125 -2.52 -5.27 -19.34
N LYS A 126 -2.13 -5.32 -20.61
CA LYS A 126 -1.32 -4.30 -21.30
C LYS A 126 -2.16 -3.66 -22.40
N ALA A 127 -2.19 -2.32 -22.45
CA ALA A 127 -2.93 -1.60 -23.47
C ALA A 127 -2.45 -2.01 -24.88
N THR A 128 -3.39 -2.32 -25.77
CA THR A 128 -3.09 -2.73 -27.15
C THR A 128 -2.86 -1.51 -28.03
N PRO A 129 -2.22 -1.67 -29.22
CA PRO A 129 -2.08 -0.57 -30.18
C PRO A 129 -3.42 0.09 -30.54
N GLU A 130 -4.48 -0.70 -30.65
CA GLU A 130 -5.84 -0.17 -30.95
C GLU A 130 -6.37 0.72 -29.83
N MET A 131 -6.17 0.33 -28.56
CA MET A 131 -6.54 1.15 -27.41
C MET A 131 -5.75 2.47 -27.34
N LEU A 132 -4.54 2.50 -27.94
CA LEU A 132 -3.62 3.64 -27.89
C LEU A 132 -3.57 4.46 -29.17
N LYS A 133 -4.35 4.13 -30.22
CA LYS A 133 -4.27 4.80 -31.54
C LYS A 133 -4.53 6.30 -31.47
N ASP A 134 -5.46 6.72 -30.60
CA ASP A 134 -5.85 8.11 -30.42
C ASP A 134 -5.20 8.79 -29.21
N VAL A 135 -4.16 8.20 -28.64
CA VAL A 135 -3.44 8.69 -27.46
C VAL A 135 -2.02 9.10 -27.85
N ASP A 136 -1.58 10.26 -27.39
CA ASP A 136 -0.20 10.74 -27.55
C ASP A 136 0.60 10.54 -26.25
N VAL A 137 -0.06 10.70 -25.10
CA VAL A 137 0.53 10.55 -23.76
C VAL A 137 -0.39 9.78 -22.83
N LEU A 138 0.18 8.79 -22.13
CA LEU A 138 -0.48 8.11 -21.02
C LEU A 138 -0.16 8.85 -19.73
N VAL A 139 -1.14 9.05 -18.87
CA VAL A 139 -0.99 9.57 -17.51
C VAL A 139 -1.38 8.48 -16.54
N TYR A 140 -0.52 8.20 -15.56
CA TYR A 140 -0.78 7.21 -14.49
C TYR A 140 -0.99 7.94 -13.16
N ASP A 141 -2.16 7.75 -12.52
CA ASP A 141 -2.51 8.34 -11.23
C ASP A 141 -3.27 7.34 -10.36
N ILE A 142 -2.55 6.54 -9.60
CA ILE A 142 -3.08 5.50 -8.70
C ILE A 142 -2.30 5.49 -7.39
N GLN A 143 -2.99 5.40 -6.25
CA GLN A 143 -2.39 5.19 -4.94
C GLN A 143 -2.06 3.71 -4.75
N ASP A 144 -0.77 3.36 -4.77
CA ASP A 144 -0.27 2.04 -4.41
C ASP A 144 -0.15 1.89 -2.88
N ILE A 145 0.09 0.66 -2.39
CA ILE A 145 0.25 0.38 -0.96
C ILE A 145 1.67 0.00 -0.53
N GLY A 146 2.64 0.03 -1.44
CA GLY A 146 4.05 -0.22 -1.12
C GLY A 146 4.44 -1.69 -0.97
N CYS A 147 3.61 -2.62 -1.45
CA CYS A 147 3.84 -4.05 -1.38
C CYS A 147 3.79 -4.69 -2.78
N ARG A 148 4.81 -5.51 -3.12
CA ARG A 148 5.02 -6.07 -4.47
C ARG A 148 3.81 -6.79 -5.05
N SER A 149 3.09 -7.55 -4.23
CA SER A 149 1.96 -8.34 -4.71
C SER A 149 0.66 -7.55 -4.89
N PHE A 150 0.66 -6.25 -4.56
CA PHE A 150 -0.46 -5.36 -4.86
C PHE A 150 -0.30 -4.84 -6.30
N THR A 151 -1.19 -5.26 -7.20
CA THR A 151 -0.93 -5.33 -8.65
C THR A 151 -0.90 -3.99 -9.40
N TYR A 152 -1.13 -2.87 -8.75
CA TYR A 152 -1.09 -1.56 -9.42
C TYR A 152 0.28 -1.19 -9.97
N ILE A 153 1.36 -1.61 -9.29
CA ILE A 153 2.71 -1.42 -9.84
C ILE A 153 2.95 -2.30 -11.08
N SER A 154 2.29 -3.46 -11.16
CA SER A 154 2.34 -4.31 -12.37
C SER A 154 1.59 -3.65 -13.53
N THR A 155 0.45 -3.03 -13.26
CA THR A 155 -0.27 -2.19 -14.24
C THR A 155 0.61 -1.02 -14.72
N LEU A 156 1.33 -0.35 -13.80
CA LEU A 156 2.28 0.71 -14.15
C LEU A 156 3.36 0.21 -15.12
N GLY A 157 4.00 -0.92 -14.81
CA GLY A 157 5.05 -1.46 -15.67
C GLY A 157 4.54 -1.89 -17.05
N LEU A 158 3.36 -2.52 -17.11
CA LEU A 158 2.73 -2.86 -18.39
C LEU A 158 2.32 -1.61 -19.19
N ALA A 159 1.93 -0.53 -18.51
CA ALA A 159 1.70 0.77 -19.16
C ALA A 159 2.98 1.38 -19.74
N MET A 160 4.11 1.25 -19.00
CA MET A 160 5.44 1.66 -19.48
C MET A 160 5.85 0.86 -20.73
N GLU A 161 5.65 -0.46 -20.71
CA GLU A 161 5.92 -1.32 -21.88
C GLU A 161 5.04 -0.92 -23.06
N ALA A 162 3.73 -0.75 -22.86
CA ALA A 162 2.81 -0.34 -23.90
C ALA A 162 3.18 1.03 -24.50
N ALA A 163 3.58 1.98 -23.66
CA ALA A 163 4.04 3.30 -24.10
C ALA A 163 5.31 3.17 -24.97
N ALA A 164 6.29 2.39 -24.52
CA ALA A 164 7.55 2.16 -25.27
C ALA A 164 7.29 1.50 -26.62
N GLU A 165 6.50 0.42 -26.64
CA GLU A 165 6.19 -0.37 -27.85
C GLU A 165 5.39 0.44 -28.90
N ASN A 166 4.62 1.44 -28.46
CA ASN A 166 3.77 2.25 -29.34
C ASN A 166 4.29 3.69 -29.52
N GLY A 167 5.52 4.01 -29.09
CA GLY A 167 6.11 5.33 -29.21
C GLY A 167 5.35 6.45 -28.49
N LYS A 168 4.69 6.12 -27.37
CA LYS A 168 3.95 7.06 -26.55
C LYS A 168 4.78 7.56 -25.36
N GLU A 169 4.46 8.75 -24.86
CA GLU A 169 4.99 9.24 -23.58
C GLU A 169 4.18 8.66 -22.42
N LEU A 170 4.84 8.42 -21.27
CA LEU A 170 4.16 8.12 -20.01
C LEU A 170 4.49 9.17 -18.97
N ILE A 171 3.47 9.71 -18.31
CA ILE A 171 3.59 10.64 -17.19
C ILE A 171 3.05 9.96 -15.94
N VAL A 172 3.87 9.86 -14.89
CA VAL A 172 3.44 9.36 -13.57
C VAL A 172 3.17 10.54 -12.65
N LEU A 173 1.94 10.64 -12.18
CA LEU A 173 1.55 11.59 -11.12
C LEU A 173 1.84 10.91 -9.78
N ASP A 174 2.95 11.30 -9.15
CA ASP A 174 3.45 10.55 -8.00
C ASP A 174 2.61 10.75 -6.73
N ARG A 175 2.52 9.68 -5.93
CA ARG A 175 1.76 9.61 -4.68
C ARG A 175 2.62 9.02 -3.56
N PRO A 176 2.29 9.30 -2.26
CA PRO A 176 3.04 8.74 -1.14
C PRO A 176 3.05 7.21 -1.16
N ASN A 177 4.19 6.61 -0.80
CA ASN A 177 4.16 5.22 -0.37
C ASN A 177 3.56 5.18 1.04
N PRO A 178 2.44 4.46 1.27
CA PRO A 178 1.79 4.43 2.58
C PRO A 178 2.67 3.86 3.69
N LEU A 179 3.57 2.97 3.34
CA LEU A 179 4.54 2.35 4.25
C LEU A 179 5.76 3.25 4.52
N GLY A 180 5.80 4.45 3.92
CA GLY A 180 6.98 5.29 3.90
C GLY A 180 8.05 4.77 2.93
N GLY A 181 9.18 5.48 2.88
CA GLY A 181 10.28 5.16 1.96
C GLY A 181 11.49 4.48 2.61
N LEU A 182 11.42 4.08 3.88
CA LEU A 182 12.57 3.54 4.62
C LEU A 182 12.50 2.02 4.80
N LYS A 183 11.30 1.44 4.78
CA LYS A 183 11.09 0.02 5.03
C LYS A 183 11.28 -0.78 3.74
N VAL A 184 12.19 -1.75 3.78
CA VAL A 184 12.49 -2.69 2.69
C VAL A 184 12.60 -4.07 3.29
N GLU A 185 11.77 -5.02 2.83
CA GLU A 185 11.70 -6.38 3.37
C GLU A 185 11.46 -7.39 2.23
N GLY A 186 12.06 -8.56 2.36
CA GLY A 186 11.88 -9.69 1.44
C GLY A 186 12.94 -9.80 0.35
N ASN A 187 13.00 -10.99 -0.26
CA ASN A 187 13.88 -11.28 -1.38
C ASN A 187 13.37 -10.63 -2.69
N LEU A 188 14.24 -10.50 -3.66
CA LEU A 188 13.85 -10.19 -5.04
C LEU A 188 13.05 -11.35 -5.64
N THR A 189 12.15 -11.03 -6.59
CA THR A 189 11.45 -12.06 -7.36
C THR A 189 12.42 -12.86 -8.20
N GLU A 190 12.36 -14.19 -8.11
CA GLU A 190 13.12 -15.12 -8.95
C GLU A 190 12.40 -15.37 -10.28
N ASP A 191 13.14 -15.80 -11.31
CA ASP A 191 12.65 -15.85 -12.68
C ASP A 191 11.43 -16.78 -12.84
N ASP A 192 11.38 -17.90 -12.11
CA ASP A 192 10.27 -18.85 -12.13
C ASP A 192 9.03 -18.37 -11.37
N CYS A 193 9.14 -17.27 -10.61
CA CYS A 193 8.06 -16.62 -9.87
C CYS A 193 7.55 -15.33 -10.52
N ILE A 194 8.18 -14.88 -11.62
CA ILE A 194 7.72 -13.70 -12.36
C ILE A 194 6.28 -13.90 -12.81
N SER A 195 5.41 -12.97 -12.41
CA SER A 195 3.97 -13.04 -12.65
C SER A 195 3.32 -11.68 -12.39
N PHE A 196 2.03 -11.54 -12.66
CA PHE A 196 1.34 -10.27 -12.42
C PHE A 196 1.35 -9.83 -10.94
N VAL A 197 1.42 -10.77 -9.98
CA VAL A 197 1.55 -10.46 -8.55
C VAL A 197 3.01 -10.29 -8.08
N SER A 198 3.98 -10.50 -8.97
CA SER A 198 5.43 -10.33 -8.71
C SER A 198 6.16 -10.10 -10.02
N GLN A 199 5.81 -9.00 -10.71
CA GLN A 199 6.28 -8.75 -12.08
C GLN A 199 7.76 -8.35 -12.14
N PHE A 200 8.27 -7.70 -11.09
CA PHE A 200 9.61 -7.12 -11.08
C PHE A 200 10.50 -7.76 -10.03
N LYS A 201 11.80 -7.77 -10.29
CA LYS A 201 12.84 -8.20 -9.34
C LYS A 201 13.06 -7.13 -8.26
N ILE A 202 12.05 -6.95 -7.41
CA ILE A 202 12.06 -6.03 -6.26
C ILE A 202 11.69 -6.78 -4.98
N PRO A 203 12.03 -6.29 -3.78
CA PRO A 203 11.62 -6.87 -2.50
C PRO A 203 10.11 -6.87 -2.31
N TYR A 204 9.62 -7.68 -1.38
CA TYR A 204 8.19 -7.75 -1.06
C TYR A 204 7.65 -6.40 -0.57
N VAL A 205 8.36 -5.73 0.35
CA VAL A 205 8.17 -4.31 0.71
C VAL A 205 9.35 -3.55 0.12
N TYR A 206 9.10 -2.63 -0.81
CA TYR A 206 10.17 -2.08 -1.65
C TYR A 206 10.55 -0.62 -1.35
N GLY A 207 9.79 0.12 -0.52
CA GLY A 207 10.15 1.43 -0.01
C GLY A 207 10.33 2.55 -1.04
N LEU A 208 9.72 2.44 -2.22
CA LEU A 208 9.71 3.46 -3.26
C LEU A 208 8.29 3.99 -3.48
N THR A 209 8.16 5.23 -3.96
CA THR A 209 6.91 5.70 -4.57
C THR A 209 6.74 5.11 -5.96
N CYS A 210 5.53 5.19 -6.53
CA CYS A 210 5.31 4.73 -7.92
C CYS A 210 6.20 5.46 -8.91
N GLY A 211 6.43 6.77 -8.72
CA GLY A 211 7.33 7.55 -9.57
C GLY A 211 8.79 7.11 -9.45
N GLU A 212 9.27 6.89 -8.22
CA GLU A 212 10.63 6.38 -7.99
C GLU A 212 10.80 4.95 -8.57
N LEU A 213 9.79 4.09 -8.39
CA LEU A 213 9.80 2.74 -8.96
C LEU A 213 9.83 2.79 -10.50
N ALA A 214 8.99 3.61 -11.12
CA ALA A 214 8.97 3.77 -12.58
C ALA A 214 10.34 4.22 -13.12
N LEU A 215 10.99 5.19 -12.46
CA LEU A 215 12.34 5.63 -12.83
C LEU A 215 13.36 4.49 -12.74
N MET A 216 13.29 3.69 -11.68
CA MET A 216 14.18 2.54 -11.50
C MET A 216 13.93 1.45 -12.55
N LEU A 217 12.68 1.07 -12.79
CA LEU A 217 12.32 0.07 -13.80
C LEU A 217 12.82 0.49 -15.20
N ASN A 218 12.65 1.76 -15.54
CA ASN A 218 13.11 2.33 -16.81
C ASN A 218 14.64 2.42 -16.89
N GLY A 219 15.28 2.94 -15.86
CA GLY A 219 16.73 3.18 -15.83
C GLY A 219 17.56 1.89 -15.78
N GLU A 220 17.11 0.89 -15.03
CA GLU A 220 17.77 -0.42 -14.91
C GLU A 220 17.28 -1.44 -15.95
N ARG A 221 16.45 -1.02 -16.93
CA ARG A 221 15.90 -1.88 -18.00
C ARG A 221 15.19 -3.14 -17.47
N MET A 222 14.39 -2.96 -16.42
CA MET A 222 13.69 -4.07 -15.75
C MET A 222 12.35 -4.44 -16.37
N LEU A 223 11.92 -3.71 -17.41
CA LEU A 223 10.73 -4.02 -18.19
C LEU A 223 10.99 -5.20 -19.13
N THR A 224 9.95 -5.87 -19.61
CA THR A 224 10.04 -7.01 -20.51
C THR A 224 10.85 -6.64 -21.76
N GLY A 225 11.82 -7.48 -22.13
CA GLY A 225 12.72 -7.21 -23.24
C GLY A 225 13.71 -6.05 -23.02
N GLY A 226 13.80 -5.51 -21.81
CA GLY A 226 14.69 -4.39 -21.48
C GLY A 226 14.30 -3.07 -22.16
N VAL A 227 13.05 -2.92 -22.59
CA VAL A 227 12.55 -1.70 -23.24
C VAL A 227 12.57 -0.51 -22.26
N GLN A 228 12.66 0.68 -22.80
CA GLN A 228 12.59 1.94 -22.04
C GLN A 228 11.55 2.86 -22.71
N CYS A 229 10.70 3.47 -21.91
CA CYS A 229 9.72 4.43 -22.39
C CYS A 229 10.19 5.88 -22.18
N ASN A 230 9.58 6.81 -22.92
CA ASN A 230 9.71 8.23 -22.66
C ASN A 230 8.90 8.55 -21.38
N LEU A 231 9.60 8.64 -20.23
CA LEU A 231 9.01 8.73 -18.90
C LEU A 231 9.22 10.09 -18.27
N THR A 232 8.12 10.70 -17.82
CA THR A 232 8.13 11.91 -16.99
C THR A 232 7.47 11.61 -15.63
N VAL A 233 8.08 12.02 -14.52
CA VAL A 233 7.48 11.91 -13.18
C VAL A 233 7.16 13.30 -12.63
N ILE A 234 5.89 13.56 -12.36
CA ILE A 234 5.44 14.77 -11.67
C ILE A 234 5.55 14.53 -10.17
N LYS A 235 6.62 15.05 -9.58
CA LYS A 235 6.97 14.83 -8.17
C LYS A 235 5.97 15.50 -7.24
N MET A 236 5.68 14.84 -6.13
CA MET A 236 5.01 15.45 -4.99
C MET A 236 5.80 16.62 -4.39
N LYS A 237 5.12 17.49 -3.66
CA LYS A 237 5.76 18.49 -2.77
C LYS A 237 5.41 18.21 -1.32
N GLY A 238 6.41 18.30 -0.44
CA GLY A 238 6.24 18.18 1.02
C GLY A 238 6.37 16.77 1.58
N TRP A 239 6.24 15.71 0.80
CA TRP A 239 6.45 14.34 1.29
C TRP A 239 7.93 14.05 1.54
N LYS A 240 8.19 13.32 2.63
CA LYS A 240 9.52 12.85 3.03
C LYS A 240 9.49 11.35 3.24
N ARG A 241 10.58 10.67 2.93
CA ARG A 241 10.69 9.19 3.01
C ARG A 241 10.33 8.60 4.37
N ARG A 242 10.53 9.35 5.47
CA ARG A 242 10.17 8.93 6.83
C ARG A 242 8.68 9.01 7.14
N MET A 243 7.87 9.64 6.26
CA MET A 243 6.44 9.78 6.45
C MET A 243 5.73 8.52 5.93
N ASP A 244 4.98 7.88 6.80
CA ASP A 244 3.90 6.98 6.40
C ASP A 244 2.69 7.80 5.91
N TYR A 245 1.62 7.10 5.49
CA TYR A 245 0.44 7.81 4.98
C TYR A 245 -0.23 8.69 6.03
N THR A 246 -0.26 8.26 7.29
CA THR A 246 -0.94 9.00 8.37
C THR A 246 -0.27 10.35 8.64
N ALA A 247 1.05 10.42 8.46
CA ALA A 247 1.82 11.64 8.61
C ALA A 247 1.64 12.64 7.45
N THR A 248 1.01 12.23 6.34
CA THR A 248 0.82 13.11 5.17
C THR A 248 -0.32 14.10 5.34
N GLY A 249 -1.31 13.79 6.17
CA GLY A 249 -2.55 14.56 6.32
C GLY A 249 -3.54 14.39 5.15
N LEU A 250 -3.23 13.54 4.17
CA LEU A 250 -4.11 13.21 3.05
C LEU A 250 -5.28 12.33 3.53
N GLN A 251 -6.43 12.49 2.90
CA GLN A 251 -7.56 11.60 3.11
C GLN A 251 -7.32 10.27 2.39
N TRP A 252 -7.64 9.15 3.06
CA TRP A 252 -7.53 7.83 2.45
C TRP A 252 -8.76 7.54 1.61
N ILE A 253 -8.51 7.16 0.36
CA ILE A 253 -9.53 6.55 -0.51
C ILE A 253 -9.21 5.06 -0.58
N PRO A 254 -10.17 4.16 -0.30
CA PRO A 254 -9.94 2.72 -0.38
C PRO A 254 -9.34 2.33 -1.73
N SER A 255 -8.13 1.79 -1.71
CA SER A 255 -7.42 1.35 -2.92
C SER A 255 -7.93 0.02 -3.44
N SER A 256 -8.56 -0.76 -2.59
CA SER A 256 -9.36 -1.95 -2.90
C SER A 256 -10.41 -2.16 -1.80
N PRO A 257 -11.42 -3.04 -2.03
CA PRO A 257 -12.44 -3.34 -1.02
C PRO A 257 -11.87 -3.82 0.32
N HIS A 258 -10.69 -4.44 0.31
CA HIS A 258 -10.04 -4.96 1.52
C HIS A 258 -8.95 -4.04 2.10
N ILE A 259 -8.76 -2.85 1.53
CA ILE A 259 -7.86 -1.82 2.05
C ILE A 259 -8.66 -0.54 2.39
N PRO A 260 -9.61 -0.64 3.34
CA PRO A 260 -10.55 0.45 3.65
C PRO A 260 -9.90 1.65 4.37
N HIS A 261 -8.75 1.45 5.01
CA HIS A 261 -8.08 2.47 5.82
C HIS A 261 -6.57 2.50 5.53
N PRO A 262 -5.87 3.60 5.76
CA PRO A 262 -4.41 3.67 5.59
C PRO A 262 -3.67 2.63 6.41
N HIS A 263 -4.15 2.30 7.62
CA HIS A 263 -3.58 1.23 8.44
C HIS A 263 -3.71 -0.16 7.80
N SER A 264 -4.72 -0.41 6.97
CA SER A 264 -4.83 -1.70 6.26
C SER A 264 -3.65 -1.92 5.31
N ALA A 265 -3.08 -0.85 4.74
CA ALA A 265 -1.87 -0.93 3.94
C ALA A 265 -0.67 -1.46 4.75
N PHE A 266 -0.55 -1.09 6.04
CA PHE A 266 0.51 -1.58 6.94
C PHE A 266 0.37 -3.08 7.22
N PHE A 267 -0.85 -3.59 7.29
CA PHE A 267 -1.13 -4.98 7.61
C PHE A 267 -1.15 -5.90 6.39
N TYR A 268 -1.29 -5.37 5.18
CA TYR A 268 -1.23 -6.20 3.98
C TYR A 268 0.07 -7.04 3.91
N PRO A 269 1.27 -6.48 4.09
CA PRO A 269 2.50 -7.28 4.12
C PRO A 269 2.61 -8.21 5.34
N VAL A 270 1.85 -7.98 6.41
CA VAL A 270 1.87 -8.81 7.63
C VAL A 270 1.27 -10.19 7.39
N SER A 271 0.24 -10.31 6.55
CA SER A 271 -0.54 -11.57 6.42
C SER A 271 -0.85 -11.97 4.98
N GLY A 272 -0.59 -11.09 4.01
CA GLY A 272 -1.01 -11.29 2.62
C GLY A 272 -0.44 -12.56 1.97
N ILE A 273 0.82 -12.92 2.25
CA ILE A 273 1.43 -14.14 1.72
C ILE A 273 0.73 -15.38 2.29
N LEU A 274 0.53 -15.45 3.61
CA LEU A 274 -0.16 -16.58 4.25
C LEU A 274 -1.62 -16.68 3.76
N GLY A 275 -2.25 -15.53 3.51
CA GLY A 275 -3.62 -15.46 2.99
C GLY A 275 -3.80 -16.20 1.66
N GLU A 276 -2.77 -16.26 0.82
CA GLU A 276 -2.81 -16.98 -0.46
C GLU A 276 -3.03 -18.49 -0.29
N LEU A 277 -2.65 -19.05 0.84
CA LEU A 277 -2.88 -20.46 1.12
C LEU A 277 -4.34 -20.78 1.48
N GLY A 278 -5.13 -19.79 1.89
CA GLY A 278 -6.52 -19.99 2.30
C GLY A 278 -6.70 -20.92 3.51
N TYR A 279 -5.64 -21.12 4.28
CA TYR A 279 -5.61 -22.07 5.40
C TYR A 279 -6.05 -21.45 6.73
N MET A 280 -5.67 -20.20 6.97
CA MET A 280 -6.10 -19.40 8.11
C MET A 280 -6.80 -18.14 7.61
N SER A 281 -7.78 -17.66 8.36
CA SER A 281 -8.36 -16.35 8.12
C SER A 281 -7.35 -15.26 8.48
N ILE A 282 -7.13 -14.34 7.55
CA ILE A 282 -6.30 -13.14 7.75
C ILE A 282 -7.16 -11.88 7.97
N GLY A 283 -8.44 -12.06 8.29
CA GLY A 283 -9.39 -10.96 8.51
C GLY A 283 -10.11 -10.48 7.27
N VAL A 284 -9.76 -10.97 6.06
CA VAL A 284 -10.58 -10.77 4.86
C VAL A 284 -11.90 -11.50 5.07
N GLY A 285 -13.01 -10.79 4.87
CA GLY A 285 -14.36 -11.30 5.22
C GLY A 285 -14.80 -10.93 6.63
N TYR A 286 -14.02 -10.13 7.35
CA TYR A 286 -14.33 -9.53 8.64
C TYR A 286 -13.97 -8.04 8.65
N THR A 287 -14.17 -7.35 9.77
CA THR A 287 -14.03 -5.89 9.88
C THR A 287 -12.58 -5.37 9.90
N ILE A 288 -11.59 -6.25 10.04
CA ILE A 288 -10.16 -5.90 10.17
C ILE A 288 -9.30 -6.74 9.20
N PRO A 289 -9.43 -6.50 7.89
CA PRO A 289 -8.68 -7.26 6.88
C PRO A 289 -7.17 -7.12 7.10
N PHE A 290 -6.47 -8.23 6.95
CA PHE A 290 -5.01 -8.40 7.11
C PHE A 290 -4.46 -8.26 8.53
N GLN A 291 -5.29 -7.95 9.54
CA GLN A 291 -4.85 -7.62 10.90
C GLN A 291 -4.90 -8.79 11.87
N MET A 292 -5.13 -10.01 11.38
CA MET A 292 -5.29 -11.17 12.25
C MET A 292 -4.83 -12.46 11.58
N PHE A 293 -4.72 -13.52 12.43
CA PHE A 293 -4.57 -14.91 12.02
C PHE A 293 -5.48 -15.77 12.88
N ALA A 294 -6.47 -16.44 12.29
CA ALA A 294 -7.45 -17.20 13.02
C ALA A 294 -7.88 -18.46 12.27
N ALA A 295 -8.24 -19.50 13.03
CA ALA A 295 -8.74 -20.77 12.49
C ALA A 295 -9.74 -21.41 13.48
N PRO A 296 -10.60 -22.37 13.02
CA PRO A 296 -11.56 -23.03 13.90
C PRO A 296 -10.90 -23.91 14.97
N TRP A 297 -9.70 -24.41 14.70
CA TRP A 297 -8.93 -25.32 15.57
C TRP A 297 -7.90 -24.60 16.47
N ALA A 298 -7.68 -23.30 16.28
CA ALA A 298 -6.75 -22.52 17.07
C ALA A 298 -7.32 -22.20 18.46
N GLU A 299 -6.43 -22.07 19.44
CA GLU A 299 -6.72 -21.57 20.79
C GLU A 299 -6.12 -20.17 20.92
N ALA A 300 -6.97 -19.15 21.06
CA ALA A 300 -6.59 -17.74 20.95
C ALA A 300 -5.52 -17.33 21.96
N ASP A 301 -5.74 -17.65 23.25
CA ASP A 301 -4.81 -17.27 24.32
C ASP A 301 -3.46 -17.98 24.18
N LYS A 302 -3.48 -19.28 23.88
CA LYS A 302 -2.26 -20.09 23.70
C LYS A 302 -1.40 -19.58 22.55
N LEU A 303 -2.03 -19.19 21.43
CA LEU A 303 -1.30 -18.62 20.28
C LEU A 303 -0.76 -17.23 20.60
N ALA A 304 -1.54 -16.39 21.29
CA ALA A 304 -1.13 -15.05 21.68
C ALA A 304 0.06 -15.09 22.65
N ASP A 305 0.01 -15.94 23.67
CA ASP A 305 1.09 -16.11 24.63
C ASP A 305 2.39 -16.57 23.94
N ALA A 306 2.29 -17.55 23.04
CA ALA A 306 3.43 -18.07 22.31
C ALA A 306 4.08 -17.01 21.41
N LEU A 307 3.28 -16.24 20.68
CA LEU A 307 3.78 -15.17 19.80
C LEU A 307 4.35 -13.98 20.59
N ASN A 308 3.72 -13.59 21.70
CA ASN A 308 4.23 -12.53 22.57
C ASN A 308 5.55 -12.94 23.26
N ALA A 309 5.74 -14.23 23.55
CA ALA A 309 7.00 -14.75 24.09
C ALA A 309 8.18 -14.62 23.11
N LEU A 310 7.95 -14.41 21.82
CA LEU A 310 9.00 -14.13 20.85
C LEU A 310 9.56 -12.70 20.98
N HIS A 311 8.91 -11.83 21.74
CA HIS A 311 9.31 -10.43 21.97
C HIS A 311 9.59 -9.65 20.67
N VAL A 312 8.73 -9.82 19.65
CA VAL A 312 8.90 -9.14 18.36
C VAL A 312 8.84 -7.63 18.55
N PRO A 313 9.89 -6.87 18.16
CA PRO A 313 9.93 -5.42 18.40
C PRO A 313 8.75 -4.69 17.77
N GLY A 314 8.06 -3.84 18.55
CA GLY A 314 6.97 -3.00 18.06
C GLY A 314 5.68 -3.73 17.72
N VAL A 315 5.50 -4.98 18.20
CA VAL A 315 4.30 -5.80 17.92
C VAL A 315 3.76 -6.41 19.21
N ILE A 316 2.43 -6.43 19.32
CA ILE A 316 1.70 -7.16 20.36
C ILE A 316 0.62 -8.01 19.68
N PHE A 317 0.47 -9.25 20.12
CA PHE A 317 -0.57 -10.16 19.69
C PHE A 317 -1.64 -10.26 20.78
N ARG A 318 -2.88 -9.92 20.41
CA ARG A 318 -4.04 -9.97 21.29
C ARG A 318 -4.93 -11.16 20.91
N PRO A 319 -5.41 -11.99 21.87
CA PRO A 319 -6.41 -13.00 21.57
C PRO A 319 -7.65 -12.40 20.89
N ILE A 320 -8.18 -13.08 19.86
CA ILE A 320 -9.40 -12.67 19.15
C ILE A 320 -10.33 -13.86 18.90
N TYR A 321 -11.63 -13.62 19.02
CA TYR A 321 -12.72 -14.55 18.73
C TYR A 321 -13.63 -13.88 17.71
N LEU A 322 -13.98 -14.57 16.63
CA LEU A 322 -14.76 -13.97 15.55
C LEU A 322 -15.57 -15.01 14.75
N LYS A 323 -16.49 -14.50 13.95
CA LYS A 323 -17.24 -15.27 12.94
C LYS A 323 -17.24 -14.48 11.64
N PRO A 324 -16.44 -14.87 10.62
CA PRO A 324 -16.37 -14.14 9.36
C PRO A 324 -17.70 -14.15 8.60
N PHE A 325 -17.97 -13.07 7.88
CA PHE A 325 -19.15 -12.91 7.04
C PHE A 325 -19.00 -13.65 5.69
N TYR A 326 -17.76 -13.67 5.17
CA TYR A 326 -17.38 -14.37 3.93
C TYR A 326 -15.89 -14.77 3.98
N SER A 327 -15.37 -15.42 2.93
CA SER A 327 -14.00 -15.90 2.80
C SER A 327 -13.66 -17.04 3.77
N VAL A 328 -12.39 -17.18 4.15
CA VAL A 328 -11.89 -18.29 4.97
C VAL A 328 -12.59 -18.33 6.33
N GLY A 329 -13.22 -19.46 6.63
CA GLY A 329 -13.95 -19.68 7.89
C GLY A 329 -15.34 -19.05 7.92
N GLN A 330 -15.92 -18.69 6.76
CA GLN A 330 -17.27 -18.13 6.69
C GLN A 330 -18.26 -18.89 7.56
N GLY A 331 -18.96 -18.17 8.44
CA GLY A 331 -20.01 -18.73 9.29
C GLY A 331 -19.53 -19.61 10.44
N GLN A 332 -18.23 -19.90 10.56
CA GLN A 332 -17.64 -20.67 11.65
C GLN A 332 -17.15 -19.77 12.78
N GLN A 333 -17.13 -20.32 14.00
CA GLN A 333 -16.44 -19.67 15.12
C GLN A 333 -14.94 -19.89 14.95
N LEU A 334 -14.19 -18.80 14.85
CA LEU A 334 -12.73 -18.81 14.76
C LEU A 334 -12.12 -18.23 16.01
N GLN A 335 -10.93 -18.73 16.35
CA GLN A 335 -10.08 -18.19 17.38
C GLN A 335 -8.68 -17.91 16.80
N GLY A 336 -7.96 -16.98 17.38
CA GLY A 336 -6.61 -16.67 16.94
C GLY A 336 -6.08 -15.39 17.54
N VAL A 337 -5.26 -14.67 16.79
CA VAL A 337 -4.63 -13.44 17.26
C VAL A 337 -4.91 -12.26 16.35
N GLN A 338 -5.19 -11.12 16.96
CA GLN A 338 -5.12 -9.81 16.31
C GLN A 338 -3.71 -9.24 16.49
N VAL A 339 -3.15 -8.72 15.41
CA VAL A 339 -1.83 -8.08 15.41
C VAL A 339 -2.00 -6.58 15.71
N HIS A 340 -1.28 -6.08 16.70
CA HIS A 340 -1.18 -4.66 17.00
C HIS A 340 0.26 -4.18 16.76
N ILE A 341 0.44 -3.22 15.85
CA ILE A 341 1.72 -2.57 15.61
C ILE A 341 1.80 -1.37 16.56
N THR A 342 2.66 -1.46 17.58
CA THR A 342 2.84 -0.44 18.62
C THR A 342 4.01 0.49 18.32
N ASP A 343 4.97 0.05 17.51
CA ASP A 343 6.07 0.86 16.99
C ASP A 343 6.33 0.46 15.53
N TYR A 344 5.80 1.23 14.61
CA TYR A 344 5.88 0.94 13.18
C TYR A 344 7.33 0.95 12.65
N ALA A 345 8.19 1.81 13.19
CA ALA A 345 9.58 1.90 12.72
C ALA A 345 10.35 0.61 13.01
N ARG A 346 10.07 -0.03 14.15
CA ARG A 346 10.76 -1.23 14.62
C ARG A 346 10.10 -2.53 14.19
N ALA A 347 8.77 -2.53 13.96
CA ALA A 347 8.02 -3.73 13.61
C ALA A 347 8.49 -4.32 12.27
N PRO A 348 8.93 -5.59 12.21
CA PRO A 348 9.07 -6.31 10.96
C PRO A 348 7.66 -6.67 10.46
N LEU A 349 7.31 -6.31 9.23
CA LEU A 349 5.96 -6.55 8.73
C LEU A 349 5.83 -7.95 8.12
N SER A 350 6.56 -8.21 7.05
CA SER A 350 6.44 -9.47 6.31
C SER A 350 6.92 -10.72 7.06
N PRO A 351 7.87 -10.65 8.00
CA PRO A 351 8.24 -11.81 8.81
C PRO A 351 7.15 -12.33 9.74
N LEU A 352 6.19 -11.48 10.15
CA LEU A 352 5.17 -11.85 11.15
C LEU A 352 4.37 -13.10 10.74
N GLN A 353 3.99 -13.22 9.47
CA GLN A 353 3.25 -14.38 9.00
C GLN A 353 4.06 -15.69 9.10
N PHE A 354 5.38 -15.65 8.89
CA PHE A 354 6.23 -16.82 9.05
C PHE A 354 6.42 -17.20 10.52
N LEU A 355 6.47 -16.21 11.42
CA LEU A 355 6.49 -16.45 12.87
C LEU A 355 5.16 -17.06 13.34
N VAL A 356 4.03 -16.62 12.80
CA VAL A 356 2.72 -17.25 13.08
C VAL A 356 2.71 -18.69 12.57
N MET A 357 3.17 -18.96 11.35
CA MET A 357 3.25 -20.31 10.79
C MET A 357 4.15 -21.22 11.65
N GLN A 358 5.27 -20.69 12.15
CA GLN A 358 6.18 -21.39 13.07
C GLN A 358 5.47 -21.77 14.37
N GLU A 359 4.81 -20.81 15.04
CA GLU A 359 4.14 -21.07 16.29
C GLU A 359 2.92 -22.00 16.14
N VAL A 360 2.22 -21.92 15.01
CA VAL A 360 1.17 -22.89 14.67
C VAL A 360 1.72 -24.30 14.58
N ALA A 361 2.81 -24.52 13.85
CA ALA A 361 3.44 -25.84 13.72
C ALA A 361 3.98 -26.37 15.06
N ARG A 362 4.50 -25.47 15.91
CA ARG A 362 5.00 -25.82 17.24
C ARG A 362 3.89 -26.20 18.22
N LEU A 363 2.79 -25.45 18.25
CA LEU A 363 1.68 -25.65 19.18
C LEU A 363 0.74 -26.79 18.75
N TRP A 364 0.58 -26.95 17.45
CA TRP A 364 -0.29 -27.96 16.83
C TRP A 364 0.47 -28.65 15.69
N PRO A 365 1.34 -29.65 16.01
CA PRO A 365 2.17 -30.33 15.02
C PRO A 365 1.35 -31.02 13.90
N ASP A 366 0.12 -31.42 14.21
CA ASP A 366 -0.86 -31.97 13.27
C ASP A 366 -1.61 -30.89 12.47
N ARG A 367 -1.19 -29.63 12.55
CA ARG A 367 -1.79 -28.46 11.87
C ARG A 367 -0.75 -27.58 11.16
N SER A 368 0.42 -28.11 10.84
CA SER A 368 1.42 -27.35 10.13
C SER A 368 0.84 -26.86 8.76
N VAL A 369 1.16 -25.62 8.41
CA VAL A 369 0.43 -24.92 7.34
C VAL A 369 0.57 -25.64 6.00
N PHE A 370 1.78 -26.05 5.60
CA PHE A 370 2.02 -26.68 4.29
C PHE A 370 1.60 -28.15 4.21
N ASP A 371 1.39 -28.83 5.33
CA ASP A 371 0.86 -30.18 5.34
C ASP A 371 -0.66 -30.21 5.16
N HIS A 372 -1.34 -29.09 5.49
CA HIS A 372 -2.80 -29.03 5.53
C HIS A 372 -3.42 -28.02 4.57
N ALA A 373 -2.65 -27.02 4.08
CA ALA A 373 -3.15 -26.10 3.06
C ALA A 373 -3.35 -26.79 1.72
N ASP A 374 -4.29 -26.29 0.92
CA ASP A 374 -4.53 -26.78 -0.43
C ASP A 374 -3.27 -26.62 -1.30
N LYS A 375 -2.72 -27.75 -1.75
CA LYS A 375 -1.53 -27.79 -2.62
C LYS A 375 -1.72 -27.03 -3.93
N GLY A 376 -2.96 -26.90 -4.43
CA GLY A 376 -3.28 -26.10 -5.60
C GLY A 376 -2.96 -24.61 -5.44
N ARG A 377 -2.86 -24.13 -4.19
CA ARG A 377 -2.52 -22.75 -3.86
C ARG A 377 -1.01 -22.48 -3.70
N PHE A 378 -0.18 -23.52 -3.66
CA PHE A 378 1.27 -23.38 -3.45
C PHE A 378 1.94 -22.55 -4.55
N ALA A 379 1.51 -22.72 -5.79
CA ALA A 379 2.06 -21.94 -6.91
C ALA A 379 1.79 -20.43 -6.75
N MET A 380 0.63 -20.03 -6.22
CA MET A 380 0.32 -18.63 -5.94
C MET A 380 1.14 -18.11 -4.74
N PHE A 381 1.24 -18.89 -3.67
CA PHE A 381 2.10 -18.58 -2.53
C PHE A 381 3.55 -18.34 -2.98
N ASP A 382 4.13 -19.24 -3.79
CA ASP A 382 5.50 -19.11 -4.31
C ASP A 382 5.67 -17.83 -5.14
N LYS A 383 4.71 -17.52 -6.02
CA LYS A 383 4.69 -16.29 -6.82
C LYS A 383 4.65 -15.04 -5.96
N VAL A 384 3.79 -15.00 -4.94
CA VAL A 384 3.68 -13.85 -4.03
C VAL A 384 4.93 -13.70 -3.16
N CYS A 385 5.52 -14.81 -2.66
CA CYS A 385 6.84 -14.80 -2.02
C CYS A 385 7.96 -14.35 -2.96
N GLY A 386 7.76 -14.52 -4.27
CA GLY A 386 8.78 -14.27 -5.28
C GLY A 386 9.88 -15.33 -5.33
N SER A 387 9.71 -16.44 -4.62
CA SER A 387 10.64 -17.56 -4.60
C SER A 387 9.98 -18.83 -4.06
N ARG A 388 10.11 -19.93 -4.79
CA ARG A 388 9.73 -21.26 -4.33
C ARG A 388 10.57 -21.74 -3.14
N GLN A 389 11.81 -21.29 -3.07
CA GLN A 389 12.77 -21.68 -2.05
C GLN A 389 12.29 -21.31 -0.64
N ILE A 390 11.48 -20.26 -0.49
CA ILE A 390 10.91 -19.87 0.82
C ILE A 390 10.02 -21.00 1.34
N ARG A 391 9.07 -21.50 0.55
CA ARG A 391 8.19 -22.60 0.95
C ARG A 391 8.96 -23.90 1.17
N GLU A 392 9.86 -24.27 0.23
CA GLU A 392 10.64 -25.52 0.30
C GLU A 392 11.55 -25.60 1.53
N ARG A 393 12.14 -24.47 1.91
CA ARG A 393 12.98 -24.40 3.13
C ARG A 393 12.12 -24.42 4.40
N PHE A 394 11.04 -23.60 4.43
CA PHE A 394 10.18 -23.52 5.59
C PHE A 394 9.50 -24.86 5.90
N THR A 395 9.02 -25.59 4.90
CA THR A 395 8.39 -26.91 5.07
C THR A 395 9.30 -27.93 5.76
N LYS A 396 10.63 -27.81 5.63
CA LYS A 396 11.57 -28.76 6.26
C LYS A 396 11.66 -28.64 7.78
N THR A 397 11.51 -27.43 8.31
CA THR A 397 11.82 -27.15 9.73
C THR A 397 10.70 -26.40 10.43
N ASN A 398 9.79 -25.75 9.68
CA ASN A 398 8.78 -24.83 10.17
C ASN A 398 9.37 -23.69 11.03
N ARG A 399 10.60 -23.21 10.74
CA ARG A 399 11.29 -22.20 11.51
C ARG A 399 11.63 -20.99 10.67
N TRP A 400 11.31 -19.80 11.21
CA TRP A 400 11.66 -18.52 10.58
C TRP A 400 13.16 -18.34 10.38
N GLU A 401 13.96 -18.70 11.39
CA GLU A 401 15.42 -18.52 11.34
C GLU A 401 16.09 -19.25 10.17
N ASP A 402 15.49 -20.33 9.67
CA ASP A 402 16.04 -21.12 8.56
C ASP A 402 15.72 -20.54 7.18
N ILE A 403 14.69 -19.68 7.08
CA ILE A 403 14.36 -18.96 5.86
C ILE A 403 14.82 -17.49 5.88
N ARG A 404 15.00 -16.91 7.06
CA ARG A 404 15.38 -15.52 7.24
C ARG A 404 16.57 -15.07 6.39
N PRO A 405 17.73 -15.79 6.38
CA PRO A 405 18.86 -15.39 5.56
C PRO A 405 18.54 -15.34 4.07
N TYR A 406 17.63 -16.20 3.61
CA TYR A 406 17.20 -16.23 2.23
C TYR A 406 16.18 -15.12 1.93
N TRP A 407 15.25 -14.87 2.84
CA TRP A 407 14.27 -13.78 2.75
C TRP A 407 14.93 -12.42 2.70
N GLU A 408 16.01 -12.21 3.46
CA GLU A 408 16.70 -10.93 3.58
C GLU A 408 17.89 -10.77 2.62
N LYS A 409 18.27 -11.79 1.83
CA LYS A 409 19.51 -11.86 1.03
C LYS A 409 19.74 -10.66 0.11
N ASP A 410 18.66 -10.06 -0.39
CA ASP A 410 18.72 -9.02 -1.42
C ASP A 410 18.44 -7.60 -0.89
N VAL A 411 18.05 -7.47 0.38
CA VAL A 411 17.58 -6.19 0.95
C VAL A 411 18.63 -5.08 0.83
N GLU A 412 19.87 -5.36 1.22
CA GLU A 412 20.93 -4.34 1.22
C GLU A 412 21.40 -3.98 -0.19
N SER A 413 21.44 -4.94 -1.12
CA SER A 413 21.77 -4.68 -2.52
C SER A 413 20.69 -3.83 -3.18
N PHE A 414 19.42 -4.13 -2.91
CA PHE A 414 18.30 -3.34 -3.42
C PHE A 414 18.28 -1.92 -2.82
N ARG A 415 18.55 -1.75 -1.54
CA ARG A 415 18.66 -0.41 -0.92
C ARG A 415 19.73 0.45 -1.59
N ARG A 416 20.88 -0.13 -1.93
CA ARG A 416 21.95 0.58 -2.67
C ARG A 416 21.51 0.95 -4.08
N LEU A 417 20.87 0.03 -4.79
CA LEU A 417 20.38 0.24 -6.15
C LEU A 417 19.31 1.33 -6.19
N SER A 418 18.26 1.17 -5.39
CA SER A 418 17.08 2.02 -5.40
C SER A 418 17.39 3.46 -5.00
N LYS A 419 18.44 3.68 -4.18
CA LYS A 419 18.86 5.01 -3.73
C LYS A 419 19.19 5.97 -4.87
N LYS A 420 19.63 5.46 -6.04
CA LYS A 420 19.88 6.27 -7.24
C LYS A 420 18.63 6.98 -7.75
N TYR A 421 17.45 6.43 -7.46
CA TYR A 421 16.15 6.86 -7.98
C TYR A 421 15.31 7.64 -6.98
N TYR A 422 15.85 7.92 -5.80
CA TYR A 422 15.14 8.69 -4.77
C TYR A 422 14.86 10.11 -5.23
N LEU A 423 13.60 10.47 -5.28
CA LEU A 423 13.11 11.83 -5.58
C LEU A 423 12.92 12.65 -4.30
N TYR A 424 12.82 11.99 -3.17
CA TYR A 424 12.48 12.58 -1.86
C TYR A 424 13.53 12.21 -0.81
N ARG A 425 13.68 13.09 0.21
CA ARG A 425 14.64 12.92 1.32
C ARG A 425 13.97 12.66 2.65
#